data_286d3cb325da343163038379621edfc9
#
_entry.id   286d3cb325da343163038379621edfc9
#
_cell.length_a   1.000
_cell.length_b   1.000
_cell.length_c   1.000
_cell.angle_alpha   90.00
_cell.angle_beta   90.00
_cell.angle_gamma   90.00
#
_symmetry.space_group_name_H-M   'P 1'
#
loop_
_entity.id
_entity.type
_entity.pdbx_description
1 polymer ?
#
loop_
_entity_poly.entity_id
_entity_poly.type
_entity_poly.pdbx_seq_one_letter_code
_entity_poly.pdbx_strand_id
1 'polypeptide(L)'
;FDEWRTTTQLYQSYVLKTQIETLRRLKYRPTGGFCFSSLADPAPSISPSVLDHERVAKDAYETVRRACAPVIVVAEPLDDWINPGRPLEVDVHLVSDLRTPLDDVRVDATVTWAGDSRRWAFGGSVDADDVVKVGTVSLEVPDTLGELAVELVAVDPSGDELARNRYTTAVVLPPDV
;
A
#
# COMPACT_ATOMS: atom_id res chain seq x y z
N PHE A 1 -23.30 -5.23 -16.65
CA PHE A 1 -22.07 -6.02 -16.80
C PHE A 1 -20.81 -5.15 -16.55
N ASP A 2 -20.73 -3.95 -17.13
CA ASP A 2 -19.56 -3.08 -17.01
C ASP A 2 -19.29 -2.64 -15.56
N GLU A 3 -20.31 -2.28 -14.80
CA GLU A 3 -20.19 -1.96 -13.37
C GLU A 3 -19.65 -3.15 -12.57
N TRP A 4 -20.18 -4.34 -12.80
CA TRP A 4 -19.69 -5.56 -12.16
C TRP A 4 -18.22 -5.83 -12.51
N ARG A 5 -17.87 -5.70 -13.80
CA ARG A 5 -16.48 -5.86 -14.25
C ARG A 5 -15.54 -4.88 -13.55
N THR A 6 -15.89 -3.59 -13.52
CA THR A 6 -15.10 -2.56 -12.87
C THR A 6 -14.92 -2.85 -11.39
N THR A 7 -16.01 -3.14 -10.68
CA THR A 7 -15.96 -3.44 -9.24
C THR A 7 -15.08 -4.66 -8.93
N THR A 8 -15.20 -5.74 -9.71
CA THR A 8 -14.39 -6.94 -9.51
C THR A 8 -12.92 -6.71 -9.83
N GLN A 9 -12.58 -5.90 -10.83
CA GLN A 9 -11.20 -5.54 -11.14
C GLN A 9 -10.58 -4.63 -10.07
N LEU A 10 -11.31 -3.68 -9.54
CA LEU A 10 -10.87 -2.86 -8.40
C LEU A 10 -10.64 -3.71 -7.15
N TYR A 11 -11.54 -4.65 -6.86
CA TYR A 11 -11.36 -5.57 -5.76
C TYR A 11 -10.14 -6.49 -5.96
N GLN A 12 -9.89 -6.99 -7.17
CA GLN A 12 -8.68 -7.73 -7.52
C GLN A 12 -7.43 -6.89 -7.24
N SER A 13 -7.40 -5.61 -7.66
CA SER A 13 -6.31 -4.68 -7.40
C SER A 13 -6.06 -4.52 -5.91
N TYR A 14 -7.11 -4.31 -5.12
CA TYR A 14 -7.02 -4.19 -3.66
C TYR A 14 -6.41 -5.44 -3.01
N VAL A 15 -6.92 -6.62 -3.35
CA VAL A 15 -6.44 -7.90 -2.80
C VAL A 15 -4.97 -8.12 -3.14
N LEU A 16 -4.58 -7.95 -4.42
CA LEU A 16 -3.20 -8.14 -4.85
C LEU A 16 -2.25 -7.13 -4.19
N LYS A 17 -2.64 -5.85 -4.10
CA LYS A 17 -1.87 -4.85 -3.38
C LYS A 17 -1.61 -5.28 -1.95
N THR A 18 -2.67 -5.57 -1.21
CA THR A 18 -2.60 -5.92 0.22
C THR A 18 -1.74 -7.16 0.44
N GLN A 19 -1.92 -8.19 -0.37
CA GLN A 19 -1.15 -9.44 -0.25
C GLN A 19 0.33 -9.23 -0.57
N ILE A 20 0.66 -8.60 -1.70
CA ILE A 20 2.05 -8.41 -2.13
C ILE A 20 2.80 -7.51 -1.13
N GLU A 21 2.22 -6.38 -0.75
CA GLU A 21 2.84 -5.47 0.20
C GLU A 21 3.03 -6.10 1.58
N THR A 22 2.05 -6.86 2.08
CA THR A 22 2.17 -7.60 3.34
C THR A 22 3.28 -8.65 3.27
N LEU A 23 3.34 -9.45 2.20
CA LEU A 23 4.38 -10.46 2.04
C LEU A 23 5.77 -9.84 1.92
N ARG A 24 5.91 -8.73 1.21
CA ARG A 24 7.17 -8.00 1.09
C ARG A 24 7.59 -7.34 2.39
N ARG A 25 6.66 -6.77 3.16
CA ARG A 25 6.91 -6.22 4.50
C ARG A 25 7.42 -7.29 5.47
N LEU A 26 6.96 -8.54 5.32
CA LEU A 26 7.39 -9.69 6.11
C LEU A 26 8.63 -10.40 5.52
N LYS A 27 9.35 -9.77 4.62
CA LYS A 27 10.53 -10.29 3.93
C LYS A 27 11.49 -10.94 4.92
N TYR A 28 11.76 -12.24 4.65
CA TYR A 28 12.60 -13.15 5.45
C TYR A 28 12.13 -13.42 6.89
N ARG A 29 10.98 -12.86 7.33
CA ARG A 29 10.44 -13.05 8.70
C ARG A 29 8.89 -13.07 8.69
N PRO A 30 8.23 -14.13 8.21
CA PRO A 30 8.76 -15.41 7.70
C PRO A 30 8.79 -15.53 6.16
N THR A 31 8.48 -14.49 5.38
CA THR A 31 8.23 -14.60 3.94
C THR A 31 9.54 -14.70 3.16
N GLY A 32 9.77 -15.83 2.48
CA GLY A 32 10.91 -16.02 1.57
C GLY A 32 10.65 -15.60 0.11
N GLY A 33 9.42 -15.25 -0.22
CA GLY A 33 9.01 -14.84 -1.58
C GLY A 33 7.55 -15.19 -1.84
N PHE A 34 7.05 -14.80 -2.99
CA PHE A 34 5.69 -15.10 -3.43
C PHE A 34 5.66 -15.28 -4.95
N CYS A 35 4.61 -15.91 -5.44
CA CYS A 35 4.24 -15.91 -6.84
C CYS A 35 2.72 -15.75 -6.95
N PHE A 36 2.25 -15.16 -8.03
CA PHE A 36 0.82 -15.11 -8.33
C PHE A 36 0.54 -15.76 -9.68
N SER A 37 -0.62 -16.32 -9.84
CA SER A 37 -1.11 -16.91 -11.07
C SER A 37 -2.35 -16.12 -11.52
N SER A 38 -2.43 -15.73 -12.74
CA SER A 38 -1.55 -15.84 -13.88
C SER A 38 -1.30 -14.46 -14.49
N LEU A 39 -0.27 -14.33 -15.34
CA LEU A 39 0.04 -13.05 -15.96
C LEU A 39 -1.06 -12.63 -16.95
N ALA A 40 -1.47 -13.53 -17.83
CA ALA A 40 -2.39 -13.23 -18.93
C ALA A 40 -3.40 -14.36 -19.19
N ASP A 41 -4.57 -13.99 -19.67
CA ASP A 41 -5.59 -14.93 -20.08
C ASP A 41 -5.22 -15.62 -21.40
N PRO A 42 -5.42 -16.94 -21.54
CA PRO A 42 -5.21 -17.65 -22.80
C PRO A 42 -6.37 -17.46 -23.80
N ALA A 43 -7.56 -17.10 -23.31
CA ALA A 43 -8.80 -16.89 -24.07
C ALA A 43 -9.71 -15.92 -23.31
N PRO A 44 -10.81 -15.39 -23.93
CA PRO A 44 -11.80 -14.60 -23.24
C PRO A 44 -12.34 -15.34 -22.02
N SER A 45 -12.05 -14.85 -20.81
CA SER A 45 -12.44 -15.53 -19.56
C SER A 45 -12.49 -14.55 -18.39
N ILE A 46 -13.21 -14.96 -17.34
CA ILE A 46 -13.16 -14.35 -16.02
C ILE A 46 -12.08 -15.09 -15.24
N SER A 47 -10.97 -14.42 -14.95
CA SER A 47 -9.81 -15.04 -14.35
C SER A 47 -9.05 -14.09 -13.43
N PRO A 48 -8.15 -14.60 -12.58
CA PRO A 48 -7.30 -13.78 -11.73
C PRO A 48 -6.11 -13.14 -12.47
N SER A 49 -5.97 -13.31 -13.80
CA SER A 49 -4.88 -12.71 -14.57
C SER A 49 -4.92 -11.19 -14.53
N VAL A 50 -3.77 -10.55 -14.72
CA VAL A 50 -3.63 -9.09 -14.74
C VAL A 50 -3.60 -8.51 -16.16
N LEU A 51 -3.47 -9.35 -17.18
CA LEU A 51 -3.68 -9.02 -18.59
C LEU A 51 -4.83 -9.87 -19.15
N ASP A 52 -5.66 -9.30 -20.01
CA ASP A 52 -6.67 -10.08 -20.70
C ASP A 52 -6.08 -10.91 -21.88
N HIS A 53 -6.93 -11.60 -22.63
CA HIS A 53 -6.54 -12.45 -23.75
C HIS A 53 -5.97 -11.66 -24.94
N GLU A 54 -6.27 -10.37 -25.05
CA GLU A 54 -5.70 -9.47 -26.06
C GLU A 54 -4.42 -8.75 -25.56
N ARG A 55 -3.97 -9.09 -24.34
CA ARG A 55 -2.84 -8.45 -23.64
C ARG A 55 -3.11 -7.02 -23.21
N VAL A 56 -4.37 -6.64 -23.08
CA VAL A 56 -4.76 -5.37 -22.51
C VAL A 56 -4.66 -5.46 -20.98
N ALA A 57 -4.05 -4.46 -20.37
CA ALA A 57 -3.87 -4.42 -18.92
C ALA A 57 -5.22 -4.23 -18.20
N LYS A 58 -5.48 -5.08 -17.21
CA LYS A 58 -6.54 -4.87 -16.22
C LYS A 58 -6.03 -3.91 -15.14
N ASP A 59 -6.94 -3.34 -14.33
CA ASP A 59 -6.58 -2.39 -13.26
C ASP A 59 -5.48 -2.94 -12.32
N ALA A 60 -5.53 -4.23 -12.04
CA ALA A 60 -4.56 -4.92 -11.19
C ALA A 60 -3.13 -4.98 -11.76
N TYR A 61 -2.92 -4.79 -13.07
CA TYR A 61 -1.58 -4.81 -13.67
C TYR A 61 -0.69 -3.70 -13.11
N GLU A 62 -1.18 -2.47 -13.11
CA GLU A 62 -0.42 -1.34 -12.58
C GLU A 62 -0.20 -1.47 -11.06
N THR A 63 -1.17 -2.00 -10.36
CA THR A 63 -1.08 -2.28 -8.93
C THR A 63 0.05 -3.28 -8.62
N VAL A 64 0.11 -4.40 -9.34
CA VAL A 64 1.20 -5.39 -9.21
C VAL A 64 2.54 -4.78 -9.60
N ARG A 65 2.59 -4.00 -10.68
CA ARG A 65 3.82 -3.33 -11.12
C ARG A 65 4.40 -2.43 -10.03
N ARG A 66 3.55 -1.64 -9.35
CA ARG A 66 3.96 -0.76 -8.25
C ARG A 66 4.34 -1.55 -7.00
N ALA A 67 3.52 -2.51 -6.61
CA ALA A 67 3.78 -3.33 -5.42
C ALA A 67 5.03 -4.21 -5.58
N CYS A 68 5.47 -4.52 -6.80
CA CYS A 68 6.69 -5.25 -7.13
C CYS A 68 7.86 -4.33 -7.55
N ALA A 69 7.76 -3.01 -7.38
CA ALA A 69 8.88 -2.11 -7.64
C ALA A 69 10.08 -2.46 -6.73
N PRO A 70 11.33 -2.25 -7.18
CA PRO A 70 12.50 -2.61 -6.38
C PRO A 70 12.54 -1.97 -4.99
N VAL A 71 12.04 -0.75 -4.87
CA VAL A 71 11.86 -0.05 -3.59
C VAL A 71 10.40 0.29 -3.43
N ILE A 72 9.83 -0.03 -2.27
CA ILE A 72 8.47 0.37 -1.90
C ILE A 72 8.45 0.90 -0.47
N VAL A 73 7.55 1.84 -0.22
CA VAL A 73 7.19 2.30 1.12
C VAL A 73 5.79 1.79 1.44
N VAL A 74 5.63 1.08 2.55
CA VAL A 74 4.38 0.42 2.90
C VAL A 74 3.97 0.71 4.34
N ALA A 75 2.67 0.76 4.57
CA ALA A 75 2.07 0.77 5.88
C ALA A 75 1.50 -0.61 6.23
N GLU A 76 1.28 -0.85 7.50
CA GLU A 76 0.42 -1.97 7.90
C GLU A 76 -0.99 -1.77 7.32
N PRO A 77 -1.69 -2.86 6.97
CA PRO A 77 -3.04 -2.76 6.44
C PRO A 77 -3.95 -1.99 7.40
N LEU A 78 -4.71 -1.04 6.85
CA LEU A 78 -5.77 -0.37 7.60
C LEU A 78 -7.03 -1.25 7.57
N ASP A 79 -7.81 -1.19 8.64
CA ASP A 79 -9.17 -1.72 8.61
C ASP A 79 -10.00 -0.99 7.55
N ASP A 80 -10.96 -1.67 6.93
CA ASP A 80 -11.84 -1.06 5.91
C ASP A 80 -12.63 0.12 6.46
N TRP A 81 -12.89 0.13 7.77
CA TRP A 81 -13.55 1.21 8.50
C TRP A 81 -13.03 1.31 9.94
N ILE A 82 -13.03 2.53 10.46
CA ILE A 82 -12.60 2.87 11.83
C ILE A 82 -13.61 3.80 12.48
N ASN A 83 -13.67 3.79 13.81
CA ASN A 83 -14.58 4.66 14.54
C ASN A 83 -13.87 5.94 15.02
N PRO A 84 -14.59 7.08 15.09
CA PRO A 84 -14.08 8.32 15.68
C PRO A 84 -13.54 8.13 17.09
N GLY A 85 -12.54 8.92 17.48
CA GLY A 85 -11.94 8.92 18.81
C GLY A 85 -11.12 7.68 19.15
N ARG A 86 -10.97 6.72 18.24
CA ARG A 86 -10.09 5.56 18.45
C ARG A 86 -8.64 5.93 18.14
N PRO A 87 -7.67 5.36 18.86
CA PRO A 87 -6.28 5.49 18.47
C PRO A 87 -6.06 4.74 17.16
N LEU A 88 -5.40 5.40 16.20
CA LEU A 88 -4.89 4.81 14.98
C LEU A 88 -3.37 4.81 15.06
N GLU A 89 -2.79 3.63 15.07
CA GLU A 89 -1.34 3.42 15.01
C GLU A 89 -1.02 2.55 13.79
N VAL A 90 -0.17 3.06 12.91
CA VAL A 90 0.17 2.40 11.66
C VAL A 90 1.68 2.40 11.49
N ASP A 91 2.29 1.23 11.51
CA ASP A 91 3.71 1.07 11.29
C ASP A 91 4.05 1.27 9.81
N VAL A 92 5.08 2.08 9.57
CA VAL A 92 5.58 2.41 8.23
C VAL A 92 6.91 1.73 8.00
N HIS A 93 7.02 1.05 6.87
CA HIS A 93 8.21 0.27 6.50
C HIS A 93 8.74 0.71 5.13
N LEU A 94 10.06 0.71 5.00
CA LEU A 94 10.77 0.80 3.75
C LEU A 94 11.26 -0.60 3.37
N VAL A 95 10.95 -1.05 2.16
CA VAL A 95 11.34 -2.38 1.65
C VAL A 95 12.19 -2.17 0.42
N SER A 96 13.36 -2.82 0.37
CA SER A 96 14.28 -2.76 -0.75
C SER A 96 14.62 -4.16 -1.27
N ASP A 97 14.56 -4.36 -2.58
CA ASP A 97 15.10 -5.52 -3.31
C ASP A 97 16.42 -5.16 -4.02
N LEU A 98 16.95 -3.96 -3.76
CA LEU A 98 18.24 -3.55 -4.33
C LEU A 98 19.38 -4.35 -3.70
N ARG A 99 20.43 -4.58 -4.45
CA ARG A 99 21.64 -5.28 -3.98
C ARG A 99 22.63 -4.37 -3.26
N THR A 100 22.28 -3.10 -3.11
CA THR A 100 23.03 -2.09 -2.37
C THR A 100 22.12 -1.47 -1.33
N PRO A 101 22.66 -1.09 -0.16
CA PRO A 101 21.89 -0.38 0.84
C PRO A 101 21.39 0.96 0.32
N LEU A 102 20.31 1.45 0.92
CA LEU A 102 19.80 2.80 0.77
C LEU A 102 20.00 3.53 2.09
N ASP A 103 20.84 4.55 2.07
CA ASP A 103 21.17 5.35 3.25
C ASP A 103 20.40 6.67 3.26
N ASP A 104 20.09 7.16 4.47
CA ASP A 104 19.50 8.48 4.70
C ASP A 104 18.20 8.75 3.92
N VAL A 105 17.38 7.72 3.73
CA VAL A 105 16.06 7.87 3.10
C VAL A 105 15.13 8.63 4.05
N ARG A 106 14.46 9.67 3.55
CA ARG A 106 13.37 10.33 4.25
C ARG A 106 12.04 9.76 3.79
N VAL A 107 11.18 9.43 4.74
CA VAL A 107 9.80 8.99 4.49
C VAL A 107 8.85 10.01 5.08
N ASP A 108 8.11 10.71 4.23
CA ASP A 108 7.06 11.63 4.61
C ASP A 108 5.72 10.87 4.62
N ALA A 109 5.00 10.91 5.73
CA ALA A 109 3.66 10.38 5.87
C ALA A 109 2.67 11.52 6.07
N THR A 110 1.60 11.54 5.29
CA THR A 110 0.52 12.53 5.40
C THR A 110 -0.80 11.82 5.59
N VAL A 111 -1.50 12.09 6.67
CA VAL A 111 -2.87 11.65 6.89
C VAL A 111 -3.79 12.82 6.59
N THR A 112 -4.81 12.59 5.75
CA THR A 112 -5.80 13.60 5.35
C THR A 112 -7.21 13.13 5.65
N TRP A 113 -8.07 14.05 6.12
CA TRP A 113 -9.50 13.82 6.38
C TRP A 113 -10.26 15.13 6.25
N ALA A 114 -11.42 15.12 5.62
CA ALA A 114 -12.37 16.25 5.57
C ALA A 114 -11.73 17.64 5.33
N GLY A 115 -10.68 17.72 4.53
CA GLY A 115 -9.98 18.97 4.20
C GLY A 115 -8.90 19.40 5.20
N ASP A 116 -8.66 18.61 6.26
CA ASP A 116 -7.57 18.79 7.22
C ASP A 116 -6.48 17.73 6.99
N SER A 117 -5.28 17.92 7.57
CA SER A 117 -4.17 16.99 7.43
C SER A 117 -3.18 17.05 8.59
N ARG A 118 -2.52 15.92 8.82
CA ARG A 118 -1.38 15.83 9.73
C ARG A 118 -0.22 15.13 9.07
N ARG A 119 1.01 15.55 9.39
CA ARG A 119 2.23 15.05 8.74
C ARG A 119 3.22 14.52 9.75
N TRP A 120 3.96 13.51 9.34
CA TRP A 120 5.11 12.94 10.03
C TRP A 120 6.26 12.84 9.03
N ALA A 121 7.48 12.95 9.53
CA ALA A 121 8.67 12.68 8.76
C ALA A 121 9.55 11.69 9.54
N PHE A 122 9.92 10.62 8.88
CA PHE A 122 10.79 9.59 9.42
C PHE A 122 12.08 9.56 8.63
N GLY A 123 13.18 9.22 9.27
CA GLY A 123 14.44 8.93 8.62
C GLY A 123 14.80 7.46 8.80
N GLY A 124 15.44 6.86 7.82
CA GLY A 124 15.89 5.48 7.93
C GLY A 124 16.84 5.09 6.81
N SER A 125 17.65 4.07 7.09
CA SER A 125 18.45 3.37 6.07
C SER A 125 17.97 1.92 6.03
N VAL A 126 18.00 1.30 4.86
CA VAL A 126 17.66 -0.10 4.68
C VAL A 126 18.83 -0.82 4.02
N ASP A 127 19.22 -1.95 4.58
CA ASP A 127 20.26 -2.80 4.03
C ASP A 127 19.89 -3.35 2.64
N ALA A 128 20.89 -3.88 1.93
CA ALA A 128 20.67 -4.53 0.66
C ALA A 128 19.69 -5.69 0.84
N ASP A 129 18.64 -5.73 0.01
CA ASP A 129 17.65 -6.80 -0.03
C ASP A 129 16.95 -7.05 1.31
N ASP A 130 16.56 -5.98 2.03
CA ASP A 130 15.99 -6.04 3.37
C ASP A 130 14.75 -5.13 3.53
N VAL A 131 14.20 -5.15 4.74
CA VAL A 131 13.07 -4.33 5.18
C VAL A 131 13.37 -3.70 6.55
N VAL A 132 12.99 -2.44 6.70
CA VAL A 132 13.13 -1.72 7.97
C VAL A 132 11.83 -0.99 8.32
N LYS A 133 11.42 -1.04 9.58
CA LYS A 133 10.40 -0.14 10.13
C LYS A 133 11.04 1.23 10.33
N VAL A 134 10.54 2.24 9.62
CA VAL A 134 11.06 3.62 9.70
C VAL A 134 10.34 4.46 10.76
N GLY A 135 9.11 4.12 11.10
CA GLY A 135 8.36 4.84 12.13
C GLY A 135 6.93 4.35 12.27
N THR A 136 6.17 5.05 13.10
CA THR A 136 4.75 4.79 13.34
C THR A 136 3.97 6.09 13.19
N VAL A 137 2.97 6.10 12.33
CA VAL A 137 1.94 7.15 12.28
C VAL A 137 0.97 6.91 13.43
N SER A 138 0.83 7.88 14.33
CA SER A 138 -0.04 7.77 15.47
C SER A 138 -0.92 9.02 15.60
N LEU A 139 -2.23 8.82 15.58
CA LEU A 139 -3.21 9.90 15.81
C LEU A 139 -4.49 9.32 16.40
N GLU A 140 -5.27 10.17 17.05
CA GLU A 140 -6.66 9.88 17.38
C GLU A 140 -7.52 10.14 16.15
N VAL A 141 -8.34 9.16 15.77
CA VAL A 141 -9.22 9.25 14.59
C VAL A 141 -10.17 10.45 14.78
N PRO A 142 -10.22 11.38 13.81
CA PRO A 142 -11.08 12.55 13.91
C PRO A 142 -12.56 12.21 14.01
N ASP A 143 -13.34 13.08 14.66
CA ASP A 143 -14.80 12.91 14.77
C ASP A 143 -15.56 13.15 13.44
N THR A 144 -14.83 13.51 12.39
CA THR A 144 -15.42 13.78 11.08
C THR A 144 -15.56 12.51 10.27
N LEU A 145 -16.79 12.16 9.92
CA LEU A 145 -17.09 10.98 9.11
C LEU A 145 -16.66 11.15 7.64
N GLY A 146 -16.30 10.05 7.02
CA GLY A 146 -15.90 10.01 5.62
C GLY A 146 -14.54 9.33 5.37
N GLU A 147 -13.91 9.64 4.25
CA GLU A 147 -12.61 9.06 3.91
C GLU A 147 -11.49 9.64 4.79
N LEU A 148 -10.66 8.76 5.33
CA LEU A 148 -9.34 9.06 5.87
C LEU A 148 -8.31 8.39 4.97
N ALA A 149 -7.33 9.17 4.48
CA ALA A 149 -6.28 8.67 3.62
C ALA A 149 -4.90 8.84 4.25
N VAL A 150 -4.07 7.82 4.11
CA VAL A 150 -2.64 7.83 4.50
C VAL A 150 -1.81 7.80 3.22
N GLU A 151 -1.06 8.85 2.97
CA GLU A 151 -0.11 8.94 1.85
C GLU A 151 1.31 8.84 2.37
N LEU A 152 2.13 8.00 1.74
CA LEU A 152 3.54 7.79 2.06
C LEU A 152 4.39 8.14 0.86
N VAL A 153 5.48 8.88 1.08
CA VAL A 153 6.46 9.22 0.06
C VAL A 153 7.85 9.00 0.62
N ALA A 154 8.63 8.15 -0.02
CA ALA A 154 10.04 7.95 0.29
C ALA A 154 10.90 8.72 -0.72
N VAL A 155 11.85 9.49 -0.23
CA VAL A 155 12.79 10.27 -1.05
C VAL A 155 14.23 9.97 -0.63
N ASP A 156 15.13 9.99 -1.60
CA ASP A 156 16.55 9.85 -1.36
C ASP A 156 17.18 11.16 -0.82
N PRO A 157 18.47 11.17 -0.43
CA PRO A 157 19.15 12.37 0.02
C PRO A 157 19.22 13.51 -1.03
N SER A 158 19.07 13.20 -2.32
CA SER A 158 19.03 14.19 -3.40
C SER A 158 17.66 14.86 -3.51
N GLY A 159 16.62 14.27 -2.88
CA GLY A 159 15.24 14.70 -2.96
C GLY A 159 14.44 14.01 -4.07
N ASP A 160 15.02 13.01 -4.73
CA ASP A 160 14.33 12.24 -5.75
C ASP A 160 13.38 11.22 -5.10
N GLU A 161 12.17 11.11 -5.67
CA GLU A 161 11.17 10.16 -5.18
C GLU A 161 11.57 8.72 -5.51
N LEU A 162 11.79 7.91 -4.47
CA LEU A 162 12.07 6.48 -4.58
C LEU A 162 10.80 5.64 -4.67
N ALA A 163 9.80 5.99 -3.87
CA ALA A 163 8.55 5.24 -3.78
C ALA A 163 7.42 6.12 -3.23
N ARG A 164 6.20 5.80 -3.64
CA ARG A 164 4.96 6.41 -3.15
C ARG A 164 3.90 5.35 -2.93
N ASN A 165 3.09 5.54 -1.89
CA ASN A 165 1.96 4.67 -1.60
C ASN A 165 0.79 5.45 -0.99
N ARG A 166 -0.42 4.89 -1.09
CA ARG A 166 -1.63 5.46 -0.51
C ARG A 166 -2.54 4.35 -0.01
N TYR A 167 -3.12 4.59 1.16
CA TYR A 167 -4.11 3.75 1.81
C TYR A 167 -5.32 4.61 2.18
N THR A 168 -6.50 4.02 2.15
CA THR A 168 -7.74 4.70 2.55
C THR A 168 -8.55 3.81 3.47
N THR A 169 -9.25 4.44 4.40
CA THR A 169 -10.25 3.81 5.26
C THR A 169 -11.43 4.76 5.44
N ALA A 170 -12.57 4.23 5.83
CA ALA A 170 -13.76 5.02 6.13
C ALA A 170 -13.89 5.28 7.65
N VAL A 171 -14.02 6.53 8.04
CA VAL A 171 -14.42 6.90 9.41
C VAL A 171 -15.93 6.82 9.49
N VAL A 172 -16.43 5.87 10.28
CA VAL A 172 -17.88 5.62 10.42
C VAL A 172 -18.27 5.51 11.90
N LEU A 173 -19.50 5.86 12.20
CA LEU A 173 -20.05 5.60 13.54
C LEU A 173 -20.22 4.10 13.75
N PRO A 174 -20.02 3.59 14.99
CA PRO A 174 -20.36 2.22 15.29
C PRO A 174 -21.85 1.99 15.00
N PRO A 175 -22.23 0.78 14.52
CA PRO A 175 -23.65 0.48 14.37
C PRO A 175 -24.36 0.64 15.72
N ASP A 176 -25.55 1.24 15.68
CA ASP A 176 -26.41 1.33 16.85
C ASP A 176 -26.67 -0.08 17.38
N VAL A 177 -26.34 -0.32 18.65
CA VAL A 177 -26.56 -1.60 19.35
C VAL A 177 -27.95 -1.61 19.95
#